data_b344f82ab6f46cf192f003085f1b1110
#
_entry.id   b344f82ab6f46cf192f003085f1b1110
#
_cell.length_a   1.000
_cell.length_b   1.000
_cell.length_c   1.000
_cell.angle_alpha   90.00
_cell.angle_beta   90.00
_cell.angle_gamma   90.00
#
_symmetry.space_group_name_H-M   'P 1'
#
loop_
_entity.id
_entity.type
_entity.pdbx_description
1 polymer ?
#
loop_
_entity_poly.entity_id
_entity_poly.type
_entity_poly.pdbx_seq_one_letter_code
_entity_poly.pdbx_strand_id
1 'polypeptide(L)'
;MMPCIFEKNKKRKEKEMDYKVGVIRGDGIGPEIIAEAVKVLDRVAEKYGHKFDYTDILLGGASIDACGEPLTQDALETAGNCDAVLMGSIGGDTTTSPWYQLPAHLRPEAGLLALRKGLGLFANMRPAYLYEELKEACPLKEEIIGSGFDLVVMRELTGGLYFGERKTSEEDGVLKAVDTLTYNENEIRRIAIRGFEIAMKRRKKVTSVDKANVLDSSRLWRKVVNEVAKDYPEVDLEHMLVDNCAMQLVRDPKQFDVILTENMFGDILSDEASMVTGSIGMLSSASLKEGSFGLYEPSHGSAPDIAGKDLANPIATILSAAMMLRYSFNLDQEADAVEQAVDQVLKDGYRTVDIMSEGMEQVGTCRMGDLITERI
;
A
#
# COMPACT_ATOMS: atom_id res chain seq x y z
N MET A 1 -10.65 -56.57 -5.52
CA MET A 1 -9.99 -56.32 -4.24
C MET A 1 -8.73 -55.51 -4.52
N MET A 2 -8.81 -54.18 -4.46
CA MET A 2 -7.66 -53.30 -4.59
C MET A 2 -7.49 -52.59 -3.24
N PRO A 3 -6.27 -52.53 -2.71
CA PRO A 3 -6.03 -51.88 -1.41
C PRO A 3 -5.99 -50.37 -1.54
N CYS A 4 -6.73 -49.72 -0.63
CA CYS A 4 -6.77 -48.29 -0.40
C CYS A 4 -5.40 -47.81 0.10
N ILE A 5 -4.73 -46.96 -0.66
CA ILE A 5 -3.49 -46.29 -0.24
C ILE A 5 -3.90 -45.02 0.51
N PHE A 6 -3.90 -45.08 1.83
CA PHE A 6 -3.91 -43.90 2.68
C PHE A 6 -2.53 -43.22 2.57
N GLU A 7 -2.43 -42.17 1.79
CA GLU A 7 -1.28 -41.28 1.85
C GLU A 7 -1.29 -40.52 3.20
N LYS A 8 -0.29 -40.81 4.00
CA LYS A 8 0.02 -40.15 5.26
C LYS A 8 0.30 -38.67 4.97
N ASN A 9 -0.57 -37.77 5.47
CA ASN A 9 -0.24 -36.37 5.67
C ASN A 9 1.06 -36.28 6.48
N LYS A 10 2.17 -36.06 5.80
CA LYS A 10 3.41 -35.58 6.43
C LYS A 10 3.12 -34.16 6.95
N LYS A 11 2.94 -34.03 8.27
CA LYS A 11 3.10 -32.73 8.93
C LYS A 11 4.45 -32.17 8.48
N ARG A 12 4.43 -31.09 7.65
CA ARG A 12 5.61 -30.27 7.41
C ARG A 12 6.07 -29.82 8.81
N LYS A 13 7.24 -30.19 9.23
CA LYS A 13 7.93 -29.54 10.34
C LYS A 13 8.14 -28.10 9.86
N GLU A 14 7.45 -27.15 10.47
CA GLU A 14 7.68 -25.73 10.29
C GLU A 14 9.16 -25.52 10.58
N LYS A 15 9.88 -25.04 9.59
CA LYS A 15 11.28 -24.72 9.71
C LYS A 15 11.31 -23.34 10.34
N GLU A 16 11.85 -23.23 11.54
CA GLU A 16 12.15 -21.95 12.16
C GLU A 16 12.93 -21.10 11.13
N MET A 17 12.37 -19.96 10.72
CA MET A 17 12.98 -19.10 9.71
C MET A 17 13.22 -17.72 10.32
N ASP A 18 14.43 -17.23 10.14
CA ASP A 18 14.87 -15.90 10.55
C ASP A 18 14.63 -14.94 9.38
N TYR A 19 13.93 -13.83 9.61
CA TYR A 19 13.65 -12.81 8.62
C TYR A 19 14.25 -11.47 9.07
N LYS A 20 14.96 -10.79 8.18
CA LYS A 20 15.49 -9.44 8.42
C LYS A 20 14.50 -8.41 7.94
N VAL A 21 13.94 -7.65 8.86
CA VAL A 21 12.95 -6.61 8.59
C VAL A 21 13.57 -5.24 8.82
N GLY A 22 13.69 -4.44 7.75
CA GLY A 22 13.98 -3.01 7.89
C GLY A 22 12.77 -2.29 8.44
N VAL A 23 12.94 -1.46 9.46
CA VAL A 23 11.86 -0.69 10.08
C VAL A 23 12.12 0.79 9.91
N ILE A 24 11.27 1.48 9.15
CA ILE A 24 11.27 2.92 9.00
C ILE A 24 10.10 3.47 9.81
N ARG A 25 10.40 4.06 10.97
CA ARG A 25 9.34 4.60 11.84
C ARG A 25 8.65 5.80 11.21
N GLY A 26 9.39 6.61 10.44
CA GLY A 26 8.86 7.76 9.72
C GLY A 26 8.60 8.97 10.61
N ASP A 27 7.66 9.81 10.16
CA ASP A 27 7.33 11.11 10.72
C ASP A 27 5.91 11.13 11.31
N GLY A 28 5.60 12.14 12.12
CA GLY A 28 4.25 12.35 12.65
C GLY A 28 3.71 11.16 13.45
N ILE A 29 2.60 10.57 12.99
CA ILE A 29 2.01 9.35 13.60
C ILE A 29 2.81 8.07 13.29
N GLY A 30 3.77 8.11 12.38
CA GLY A 30 4.53 6.95 11.93
C GLY A 30 5.10 6.09 13.06
N PRO A 31 5.83 6.68 14.05
CA PRO A 31 6.40 5.92 15.17
C PRO A 31 5.37 5.15 16.00
N GLU A 32 4.18 5.72 16.25
CA GLU A 32 3.15 5.08 17.08
C GLU A 32 2.45 3.94 16.33
N ILE A 33 2.12 4.11 15.04
CA ILE A 33 1.47 3.04 14.25
C ILE A 33 2.43 1.87 13.95
N ILE A 34 3.73 2.15 13.74
CA ILE A 34 4.77 1.11 13.57
C ILE A 34 4.97 0.32 14.86
N ALA A 35 4.92 0.96 16.03
CA ALA A 35 5.03 0.25 17.30
C ALA A 35 3.95 -0.82 17.44
N GLU A 36 2.72 -0.52 17.03
CA GLU A 36 1.60 -1.47 17.06
C GLU A 36 1.77 -2.60 16.02
N ALA A 37 2.24 -2.30 14.82
CA ALA A 37 2.51 -3.32 13.81
C ALA A 37 3.65 -4.26 14.22
N VAL A 38 4.73 -3.75 14.83
CA VAL A 38 5.83 -4.57 15.37
C VAL A 38 5.33 -5.46 16.51
N LYS A 39 4.49 -4.95 17.43
CA LYS A 39 3.85 -5.74 18.48
C LYS A 39 3.05 -6.93 17.92
N VAL A 40 2.30 -6.72 16.85
CA VAL A 40 1.55 -7.77 16.14
C VAL A 40 2.51 -8.79 15.51
N LEU A 41 3.60 -8.36 14.86
CA LEU A 41 4.61 -9.25 14.28
C LEU A 41 5.30 -10.09 15.37
N ASP A 42 5.63 -9.50 16.53
CA ASP A 42 6.22 -10.22 17.66
C ASP A 42 5.27 -11.29 18.19
N ARG A 43 3.98 -11.01 18.25
CA ARG A 43 2.96 -12.00 18.63
C ARG A 43 2.84 -13.14 17.60
N VAL A 44 2.91 -12.83 16.31
CA VAL A 44 2.96 -13.83 15.24
C VAL A 44 4.22 -14.70 15.38
N ALA A 45 5.39 -14.09 15.63
CA ALA A 45 6.63 -14.80 15.84
C ALA A 45 6.53 -15.78 17.02
N GLU A 46 5.99 -15.33 18.16
CA GLU A 46 5.79 -16.19 19.35
C GLU A 46 4.85 -17.36 19.06
N LYS A 47 3.71 -17.09 18.40
CA LYS A 47 2.69 -18.13 18.13
C LYS A 47 3.13 -19.18 17.14
N TYR A 48 3.83 -18.78 16.06
CA TYR A 48 4.15 -19.65 14.93
C TYR A 48 5.62 -20.09 14.89
N GLY A 49 6.46 -19.63 15.83
CA GLY A 49 7.86 -20.06 15.94
C GLY A 49 8.77 -19.42 14.90
N HIS A 50 8.48 -18.17 14.49
CA HIS A 50 9.35 -17.39 13.61
C HIS A 50 10.25 -16.44 14.41
N LYS A 51 11.25 -15.86 13.73
CA LYS A 51 12.08 -14.81 14.29
C LYS A 51 12.19 -13.66 13.29
N PHE A 52 11.82 -12.46 13.74
CA PHE A 52 12.02 -11.22 12.99
C PHE A 52 13.16 -10.42 13.62
N ASP A 53 14.23 -10.20 12.85
CA ASP A 53 15.36 -9.36 13.25
C ASP A 53 15.13 -7.94 12.68
N TYR A 54 14.79 -6.99 13.54
CA TYR A 54 14.47 -5.63 13.15
C TYR A 54 15.72 -4.75 13.05
N THR A 55 15.80 -3.95 11.97
CA THR A 55 16.84 -2.94 11.79
C THR A 55 16.17 -1.58 11.56
N ASP A 56 16.36 -0.63 12.50
CA ASP A 56 15.83 0.73 12.34
C ASP A 56 16.57 1.48 11.23
N ILE A 57 15.80 2.15 10.36
CA ILE A 57 16.28 2.91 9.20
C ILE A 57 15.68 4.32 9.25
N LEU A 58 16.51 5.35 9.12
CA LEU A 58 16.06 6.74 9.07
C LEU A 58 15.64 7.12 7.65
N LEU A 59 14.49 7.78 7.54
CA LEU A 59 13.93 8.31 6.30
C LEU A 59 13.08 9.55 6.59
N GLY A 60 12.93 10.42 5.62
CA GLY A 60 12.04 11.58 5.70
C GLY A 60 12.55 12.67 6.63
N GLY A 61 11.63 13.27 7.37
CA GLY A 61 11.94 14.34 8.33
C GLY A 61 12.90 13.89 9.43
N ALA A 62 12.71 12.69 9.95
CA ALA A 62 13.60 12.11 10.95
C ALA A 62 15.06 11.98 10.45
N SER A 63 15.25 11.65 9.17
CA SER A 63 16.58 11.59 8.55
C SER A 63 17.16 13.01 8.33
N ILE A 64 16.33 13.97 7.91
CA ILE A 64 16.74 15.37 7.74
C ILE A 64 17.24 15.93 9.07
N ASP A 65 16.52 15.71 10.15
CA ASP A 65 16.87 16.24 11.48
C ASP A 65 18.17 15.60 12.02
N ALA A 66 18.42 14.33 11.73
CA ALA A 66 19.60 13.61 12.21
C ALA A 66 20.83 13.75 11.29
N CYS A 67 20.64 13.78 9.97
CA CYS A 67 21.69 13.63 8.97
C CYS A 67 21.77 14.80 7.98
N GLY A 68 20.76 15.70 7.93
CA GLY A 68 20.70 16.83 7.00
C GLY A 68 20.15 16.49 5.62
N GLU A 69 19.79 15.23 5.36
CA GLU A 69 19.23 14.76 4.10
C GLU A 69 18.11 13.74 4.33
N PRO A 70 17.09 13.66 3.42
CA PRO A 70 15.91 12.84 3.65
C PRO A 70 16.14 11.33 3.51
N LEU A 71 17.23 10.91 2.87
CA LEU A 71 17.68 9.52 2.74
C LEU A 71 19.19 9.50 2.53
N THR A 72 19.93 8.87 3.45
CA THR A 72 21.36 8.63 3.28
C THR A 72 21.63 7.41 2.42
N GLN A 73 22.81 7.34 1.81
CA GLN A 73 23.23 6.17 1.04
C GLN A 73 23.29 4.91 1.93
N ASP A 74 23.76 5.03 3.16
CA ASP A 74 23.83 3.94 4.15
C ASP A 74 22.44 3.40 4.50
N ALA A 75 21.45 4.29 4.68
CA ALA A 75 20.05 3.90 4.92
C ALA A 75 19.45 3.13 3.73
N LEU A 76 19.74 3.55 2.50
CA LEU A 76 19.31 2.86 1.27
C LEU A 76 19.94 1.47 1.18
N GLU A 77 21.25 1.34 1.44
CA GLU A 77 21.97 0.07 1.41
C GLU A 77 21.47 -0.87 2.52
N THR A 78 21.23 -0.34 3.71
CA THR A 78 20.66 -1.10 4.84
C THR A 78 19.28 -1.64 4.49
N ALA A 79 18.40 -0.82 3.89
CA ALA A 79 17.09 -1.26 3.42
C ALA A 79 17.20 -2.38 2.36
N GLY A 80 18.14 -2.22 1.42
CA GLY A 80 18.39 -3.23 0.36
C GLY A 80 18.92 -4.57 0.86
N ASN A 81 19.52 -4.61 2.06
CA ASN A 81 20.07 -5.81 2.69
C ASN A 81 19.07 -6.55 3.61
N CYS A 82 17.88 -6.00 3.80
CA CYS A 82 16.78 -6.67 4.50
C CYS A 82 16.00 -7.59 3.54
N ASP A 83 15.19 -8.50 4.10
CA ASP A 83 14.30 -9.36 3.33
C ASP A 83 13.01 -8.63 2.94
N ALA A 84 12.59 -7.66 3.76
CA ALA A 84 11.50 -6.72 3.50
C ALA A 84 11.67 -5.46 4.36
N VAL A 85 10.92 -4.40 4.03
CA VAL A 85 10.88 -3.15 4.80
C VAL A 85 9.45 -2.85 5.21
N LEU A 86 9.23 -2.59 6.50
CA LEU A 86 7.99 -2.05 7.05
C LEU A 86 8.20 -0.57 7.36
N MET A 87 7.31 0.29 6.87
CA MET A 87 7.44 1.73 6.98
C MET A 87 6.17 2.36 7.52
N GLY A 88 6.33 3.36 8.40
CA GLY A 88 5.28 4.27 8.81
C GLY A 88 5.05 5.36 7.76
N SER A 89 4.50 6.48 8.20
CA SER A 89 4.22 7.63 7.33
C SER A 89 5.39 8.59 7.22
N ILE A 90 5.53 9.25 6.07
CA ILE A 90 6.60 10.20 5.78
C ILE A 90 5.98 11.58 5.47
N GLY A 91 6.66 12.64 5.93
CA GLY A 91 6.28 14.02 5.65
C GLY A 91 5.84 14.79 6.89
N GLY A 92 5.40 16.03 6.69
CA GLY A 92 4.95 16.93 7.74
C GLY A 92 3.91 17.92 7.22
N ASP A 93 3.48 18.85 8.06
CA ASP A 93 2.62 19.95 7.63
C ASP A 93 3.38 20.89 6.68
N THR A 94 2.86 21.06 5.47
CA THR A 94 3.53 21.83 4.41
C THR A 94 3.67 23.33 4.73
N THR A 95 2.90 23.83 5.69
CA THR A 95 2.86 25.24 6.09
C THR A 95 3.77 25.52 7.26
N THR A 96 3.81 24.61 8.24
CA THR A 96 4.46 24.86 9.54
C THR A 96 5.76 24.09 9.74
N SER A 97 5.96 22.97 9.06
CA SER A 97 7.18 22.19 9.22
C SER A 97 8.40 22.85 8.56
N PRO A 98 9.54 22.92 9.25
CA PRO A 98 10.78 23.53 8.74
C PRO A 98 11.33 22.80 7.50
N TRP A 99 11.01 21.53 7.29
CA TRP A 99 11.47 20.73 6.15
C TRP A 99 10.99 21.30 4.81
N TYR A 100 9.83 21.97 4.78
CA TYR A 100 9.29 22.57 3.54
C TYR A 100 9.89 23.92 3.16
N GLN A 101 10.76 24.49 4.04
CA GLN A 101 11.62 25.61 3.70
C GLN A 101 12.86 25.17 2.91
N LEU A 102 13.17 23.88 2.91
CA LEU A 102 14.28 23.28 2.18
C LEU A 102 13.98 23.21 0.66
N PRO A 103 15.02 23.18 -0.19
CA PRO A 103 14.87 22.86 -1.60
C PRO A 103 14.12 21.54 -1.81
N ALA A 104 13.34 21.43 -2.88
CA ALA A 104 12.45 20.29 -3.12
C ALA A 104 13.14 18.91 -3.03
N HIS A 105 14.41 18.81 -3.44
CA HIS A 105 15.19 17.57 -3.39
C HIS A 105 15.64 17.15 -1.98
N LEU A 106 15.51 18.04 -0.99
CA LEU A 106 15.82 17.79 0.41
C LEU A 106 14.57 17.65 1.28
N ARG A 107 13.38 17.65 0.72
CA ARG A 107 12.13 17.44 1.46
C ARG A 107 11.89 15.96 1.74
N PRO A 108 11.08 15.61 2.76
CA PRO A 108 10.81 14.23 3.14
C PRO A 108 10.37 13.33 1.97
N GLU A 109 9.47 13.83 1.11
CA GLU A 109 8.93 13.09 -0.05
C GLU A 109 10.01 12.73 -1.07
N ALA A 110 11.05 13.56 -1.21
CA ALA A 110 12.18 13.27 -2.10
C ALA A 110 12.95 12.01 -1.63
N GLY A 111 13.09 11.83 -0.30
CA GLY A 111 13.65 10.63 0.30
C GLY A 111 12.84 9.37 -0.02
N LEU A 112 11.52 9.46 0.10
CA LEU A 112 10.62 8.34 -0.23
C LEU A 112 10.70 7.94 -1.71
N LEU A 113 10.68 8.92 -2.62
CA LEU A 113 10.83 8.66 -4.04
C LEU A 113 12.21 8.04 -4.37
N ALA A 114 13.28 8.55 -3.73
CA ALA A 114 14.63 8.03 -3.89
C ALA A 114 14.75 6.59 -3.37
N LEU A 115 14.15 6.27 -2.21
CA LEU A 115 14.10 4.92 -1.65
C LEU A 115 13.40 3.93 -2.60
N ARG A 116 12.19 4.27 -3.07
CA ARG A 116 11.42 3.44 -4.01
C ARG A 116 12.19 3.17 -5.31
N LYS A 117 12.82 4.22 -5.87
CA LYS A 117 13.65 4.11 -7.06
C LYS A 117 14.90 3.28 -6.82
N GLY A 118 15.63 3.54 -5.72
CA GLY A 118 16.88 2.86 -5.37
C GLY A 118 16.67 1.36 -5.11
N LEU A 119 15.55 0.98 -4.53
CA LEU A 119 15.16 -0.41 -4.30
C LEU A 119 14.50 -1.08 -5.52
N GLY A 120 14.16 -0.32 -6.57
CA GLY A 120 13.53 -0.84 -7.78
C GLY A 120 12.07 -1.27 -7.58
N LEU A 121 11.35 -0.61 -6.70
CA LEU A 121 9.96 -0.91 -6.34
C LEU A 121 9.02 -0.27 -7.38
N PHE A 122 8.57 -1.05 -8.35
CA PHE A 122 7.78 -0.53 -9.47
C PHE A 122 6.27 -0.82 -9.39
N ALA A 123 5.86 -1.81 -8.58
CA ALA A 123 4.47 -2.23 -8.48
C ALA A 123 3.91 -1.89 -7.10
N ASN A 124 3.04 -0.89 -7.02
CA ASN A 124 2.35 -0.55 -5.79
C ASN A 124 0.95 -1.17 -5.79
N MET A 125 0.71 -2.03 -4.83
CA MET A 125 -0.56 -2.73 -4.61
C MET A 125 -1.29 -2.09 -3.44
N ARG A 126 -2.48 -1.55 -3.68
CA ARG A 126 -3.36 -0.91 -2.70
C ARG A 126 -4.72 -1.60 -2.71
N PRO A 127 -4.98 -2.55 -1.80
CA PRO A 127 -6.30 -3.15 -1.65
C PRO A 127 -7.27 -2.16 -1.02
N ALA A 128 -8.51 -2.14 -1.50
CA ALA A 128 -9.62 -1.40 -0.93
C ALA A 128 -10.77 -2.39 -0.67
N TYR A 129 -10.94 -2.72 0.60
CA TYR A 129 -11.93 -3.67 1.09
C TYR A 129 -12.90 -2.99 2.05
N LEU A 130 -14.20 -3.10 1.80
CA LEU A 130 -15.23 -2.61 2.71
C LEU A 130 -15.64 -3.70 3.68
N TYR A 131 -15.23 -3.54 4.94
CA TYR A 131 -15.67 -4.41 6.03
C TYR A 131 -17.18 -4.25 6.28
N GLU A 132 -17.88 -5.35 6.56
CA GLU A 132 -19.31 -5.32 6.90
C GLU A 132 -19.59 -4.38 8.07
N GLU A 133 -18.69 -4.41 9.06
CA GLU A 133 -18.76 -3.65 10.30
C GLU A 133 -18.49 -2.15 10.12
N LEU A 134 -17.97 -1.74 8.95
CA LEU A 134 -17.67 -0.35 8.64
C LEU A 134 -18.59 0.25 7.55
N LYS A 135 -19.65 -0.45 7.18
CA LYS A 135 -20.60 0.04 6.17
C LYS A 135 -21.20 1.41 6.52
N GLU A 136 -21.42 1.69 7.80
CA GLU A 136 -21.94 2.98 8.25
C GLU A 136 -20.93 4.12 8.09
N ALA A 137 -19.63 3.82 8.10
CA ALA A 137 -18.58 4.81 7.83
C ALA A 137 -18.39 5.09 6.33
N CYS A 138 -18.90 4.21 5.47
CA CYS A 138 -18.86 4.38 4.02
C CYS A 138 -19.75 5.56 3.58
N PRO A 139 -19.23 6.52 2.80
CA PRO A 139 -20.03 7.68 2.35
C PRO A 139 -21.03 7.33 1.26
N LEU A 140 -21.00 6.14 0.70
CA LEU A 140 -21.91 5.71 -0.35
C LEU A 140 -23.21 5.17 0.24
N LYS A 141 -24.27 5.29 -0.53
CA LYS A 141 -25.58 4.75 -0.17
C LYS A 141 -25.55 3.22 -0.12
N GLU A 142 -26.34 2.63 0.80
CA GLU A 142 -26.42 1.18 0.98
C GLU A 142 -26.76 0.42 -0.31
N GLU A 143 -27.62 0.97 -1.16
CA GLU A 143 -27.99 0.40 -2.48
C GLU A 143 -26.78 0.28 -3.46
N ILE A 144 -25.77 1.16 -3.28
CA ILE A 144 -24.51 1.12 -4.07
C ILE A 144 -23.56 0.08 -3.52
N ILE A 145 -23.34 0.09 -2.21
CA ILE A 145 -22.39 -0.82 -1.56
C ILE A 145 -22.91 -2.27 -1.52
N GLY A 146 -24.22 -2.47 -1.31
CA GLY A 146 -24.84 -3.80 -1.23
C GLY A 146 -24.18 -4.71 -0.19
N SER A 147 -23.62 -5.84 -0.62
CA SER A 147 -22.88 -6.76 0.24
C SER A 147 -21.43 -6.35 0.52
N GLY A 148 -21.00 -5.15 0.10
CA GLY A 148 -19.62 -4.69 0.17
C GLY A 148 -18.88 -4.87 -1.16
N PHE A 149 -17.62 -4.46 -1.18
CA PHE A 149 -16.73 -4.62 -2.34
C PHE A 149 -15.29 -4.91 -1.87
N ASP A 150 -14.55 -5.53 -2.78
CA ASP A 150 -13.15 -5.89 -2.61
C ASP A 150 -12.44 -5.65 -3.94
N LEU A 151 -11.62 -4.62 -4.01
CA LEU A 151 -10.85 -4.28 -5.20
C LEU A 151 -9.38 -4.00 -4.85
N VAL A 152 -8.52 -4.06 -5.85
CA VAL A 152 -7.09 -3.75 -5.72
C VAL A 152 -6.69 -2.75 -6.80
N VAL A 153 -6.04 -1.65 -6.41
CA VAL A 153 -5.38 -0.75 -7.35
C VAL A 153 -3.93 -1.19 -7.51
N MET A 154 -3.56 -1.60 -8.73
CA MET A 154 -2.19 -1.91 -9.14
C MET A 154 -1.62 -0.69 -9.87
N ARG A 155 -0.83 0.10 -9.14
CA ARG A 155 -0.22 1.36 -9.60
C ARG A 155 1.22 1.11 -10.02
N GLU A 156 1.60 1.52 -11.24
CA GLU A 156 3.02 1.66 -11.58
C GLU A 156 3.61 2.78 -10.70
N LEU A 157 4.80 2.58 -10.12
CA LEU A 157 5.29 3.44 -9.04
C LEU A 157 6.55 4.23 -9.36
N THR A 158 7.30 3.89 -10.41
CA THR A 158 8.64 4.44 -10.67
C THR A 158 8.80 5.11 -12.02
N GLY A 159 7.71 5.28 -12.75
CA GLY A 159 7.63 6.01 -14.03
C GLY A 159 6.68 7.18 -14.00
N GLY A 160 6.33 7.67 -15.17
CA GLY A 160 5.32 8.68 -15.39
C GLY A 160 5.71 10.08 -14.97
N LEU A 161 4.70 10.86 -14.61
CA LEU A 161 4.85 12.30 -14.31
C LEU A 161 5.75 12.57 -13.11
N TYR A 162 5.72 11.71 -12.08
CA TYR A 162 6.46 11.90 -10.83
C TYR A 162 7.97 11.70 -10.98
N PHE A 163 8.42 11.01 -12.03
CA PHE A 163 9.81 10.73 -12.32
C PHE A 163 10.33 11.38 -13.61
N GLY A 164 9.47 12.11 -14.32
CA GLY A 164 9.82 12.83 -15.54
C GLY A 164 10.65 14.09 -15.29
N GLU A 165 11.16 14.64 -16.37
CA GLU A 165 11.90 15.91 -16.34
C GLU A 165 10.97 17.06 -15.93
N ARG A 166 11.48 17.94 -15.06
CA ARG A 166 10.77 19.11 -14.53
C ARG A 166 11.60 20.36 -14.75
N LYS A 167 10.94 21.43 -15.17
CA LYS A 167 11.62 22.70 -15.36
C LYS A 167 10.65 23.86 -15.09
N THR A 168 11.11 24.81 -14.29
CA THR A 168 10.49 26.15 -14.22
C THR A 168 11.44 27.13 -14.89
N SER A 169 10.96 27.93 -15.83
CA SER A 169 11.72 28.95 -16.57
C SER A 169 10.92 30.24 -16.64
N GLU A 170 11.61 31.33 -16.91
CA GLU A 170 10.98 32.62 -17.22
C GLU A 170 11.17 32.91 -18.70
N GLU A 171 10.09 33.18 -19.43
CA GLU A 171 10.08 33.56 -20.84
C GLU A 171 9.29 34.88 -20.95
N ASP A 172 9.94 35.95 -21.45
CA ASP A 172 9.33 37.26 -21.62
C ASP A 172 8.69 37.85 -20.33
N GLY A 173 9.33 37.62 -19.17
CA GLY A 173 8.83 38.08 -17.86
C GLY A 173 7.68 37.24 -17.30
N VAL A 174 7.33 36.11 -17.93
CA VAL A 174 6.29 35.17 -17.47
C VAL A 174 6.90 33.85 -17.03
N LEU A 175 6.55 33.40 -15.83
CA LEU A 175 6.96 32.09 -15.32
C LEU A 175 6.20 30.97 -16.04
N LYS A 176 6.97 29.94 -16.46
CA LYS A 176 6.47 28.75 -17.13
C LYS A 176 7.02 27.50 -16.43
N ALA A 177 6.15 26.62 -16.01
CA ALA A 177 6.50 25.31 -15.44
C ALA A 177 6.12 24.19 -16.41
N VAL A 178 7.00 23.19 -16.52
CA VAL A 178 6.81 22.00 -17.35
C VAL A 178 7.14 20.77 -16.53
N ASP A 179 6.22 19.81 -16.52
CA ASP A 179 6.41 18.46 -16.04
C ASP A 179 6.18 17.48 -17.17
N THR A 180 7.08 16.51 -17.35
CA THR A 180 7.05 15.60 -18.50
C THR A 180 6.58 14.21 -18.06
N LEU A 181 5.50 13.73 -18.66
CA LEU A 181 5.00 12.36 -18.46
C LEU A 181 5.63 11.43 -19.50
N THR A 182 6.39 10.43 -19.05
CA THR A 182 7.05 9.46 -19.92
C THR A 182 6.83 8.04 -19.42
N TYR A 183 6.57 7.12 -20.37
CA TYR A 183 6.55 5.67 -20.15
C TYR A 183 7.21 4.97 -21.34
N ASN A 184 7.94 3.89 -21.06
CA ASN A 184 8.42 2.96 -22.06
C ASN A 184 7.73 1.60 -21.97
N GLU A 185 7.87 0.78 -23.00
CA GLU A 185 7.20 -0.54 -23.09
C GLU A 185 7.57 -1.48 -21.93
N ASN A 186 8.81 -1.42 -21.42
CA ASN A 186 9.27 -2.31 -20.35
C ASN A 186 8.61 -1.95 -19.00
N GLU A 187 8.49 -0.65 -18.70
CA GLU A 187 7.80 -0.16 -17.49
C GLU A 187 6.33 -0.60 -17.48
N ILE A 188 5.65 -0.44 -18.61
CA ILE A 188 4.25 -0.84 -18.74
C ILE A 188 4.11 -2.37 -18.66
N ARG A 189 4.98 -3.12 -19.33
CA ARG A 189 4.92 -4.58 -19.39
C ARG A 189 5.09 -5.22 -18.00
N ARG A 190 6.08 -4.77 -17.22
CA ARG A 190 6.34 -5.33 -15.89
C ARG A 190 5.17 -5.12 -14.93
N ILE A 191 4.53 -3.95 -14.94
CA ILE A 191 3.37 -3.70 -14.07
C ILE A 191 2.11 -4.42 -14.58
N ALA A 192 1.92 -4.53 -15.91
CA ALA A 192 0.84 -5.28 -16.49
C ALA A 192 0.92 -6.76 -16.08
N ILE A 193 2.08 -7.40 -16.20
CA ILE A 193 2.30 -8.78 -15.75
C ILE A 193 1.86 -8.94 -14.29
N ARG A 194 2.29 -8.04 -13.39
CA ARG A 194 1.90 -8.09 -11.97
C ARG A 194 0.40 -7.92 -11.77
N GLY A 195 -0.24 -7.02 -12.51
CA GLY A 195 -1.70 -6.84 -12.46
C GLY A 195 -2.47 -8.10 -12.87
N PHE A 196 -2.05 -8.76 -13.95
CA PHE A 196 -2.66 -10.02 -14.40
C PHE A 196 -2.37 -11.19 -13.43
N GLU A 197 -1.15 -11.31 -12.88
CA GLU A 197 -0.83 -12.32 -11.86
C GLU A 197 -1.70 -12.18 -10.60
N ILE A 198 -1.95 -10.96 -10.14
CA ILE A 198 -2.86 -10.69 -9.02
C ILE A 198 -4.30 -11.05 -9.40
N ALA A 199 -4.77 -10.66 -10.60
CA ALA A 199 -6.11 -10.98 -11.06
C ALA A 199 -6.34 -12.50 -11.14
N MET A 200 -5.34 -13.29 -11.56
CA MET A 200 -5.40 -14.75 -11.58
C MET A 200 -5.66 -15.38 -10.21
N LYS A 201 -5.22 -14.72 -9.14
CA LYS A 201 -5.46 -15.15 -7.74
C LYS A 201 -6.78 -14.60 -7.16
N ARG A 202 -7.48 -13.75 -7.91
CA ARG A 202 -8.72 -13.09 -7.51
C ARG A 202 -9.88 -13.47 -8.45
N ARG A 203 -10.75 -12.52 -8.78
CA ARG A 203 -11.94 -12.76 -9.62
C ARG A 203 -11.66 -12.74 -11.12
N LYS A 204 -10.39 -12.72 -11.51
CA LYS A 204 -9.93 -12.80 -12.91
C LYS A 204 -10.44 -11.66 -13.80
N LYS A 205 -10.53 -10.44 -13.27
CA LYS A 205 -10.88 -9.24 -14.04
C LYS A 205 -9.82 -8.16 -13.85
N VAL A 206 -9.36 -7.55 -14.96
CA VAL A 206 -8.48 -6.40 -14.99
C VAL A 206 -9.20 -5.25 -15.70
N THR A 207 -9.36 -4.12 -15.00
CA THR A 207 -9.76 -2.85 -15.61
C THR A 207 -8.50 -1.99 -15.78
N SER A 208 -7.99 -1.94 -17.02
CA SER A 208 -6.84 -1.11 -17.37
C SER A 208 -7.28 0.34 -17.56
N VAL A 209 -6.78 1.23 -16.71
CA VAL A 209 -7.20 2.64 -16.64
C VAL A 209 -6.14 3.56 -17.23
N ASP A 210 -6.55 4.40 -18.17
CA ASP A 210 -5.69 5.27 -18.96
C ASP A 210 -6.41 6.55 -19.43
N LYS A 211 -5.70 7.39 -20.21
CA LYS A 211 -6.28 8.56 -20.90
C LYS A 211 -5.98 8.51 -22.41
N ALA A 212 -6.16 7.35 -23.04
CA ALA A 212 -5.76 7.07 -24.42
C ALA A 212 -6.45 7.93 -25.48
N ASN A 213 -7.60 8.54 -25.16
CA ASN A 213 -8.26 9.50 -26.05
C ASN A 213 -7.47 10.81 -26.22
N VAL A 214 -6.51 11.10 -25.31
CA VAL A 214 -5.71 12.35 -25.34
C VAL A 214 -4.21 12.07 -25.40
N LEU A 215 -3.67 11.17 -24.55
CA LEU A 215 -2.25 11.01 -24.30
C LEU A 215 -1.60 9.90 -25.13
N ASP A 216 -0.42 10.16 -25.70
CA ASP A 216 0.38 9.17 -26.41
C ASP A 216 0.90 8.08 -25.46
N SER A 217 1.35 8.44 -24.26
CA SER A 217 1.76 7.49 -23.22
C SER A 217 0.65 6.49 -22.87
N SER A 218 -0.60 6.94 -22.79
CA SER A 218 -1.77 6.09 -22.53
C SER A 218 -2.13 5.21 -23.73
N ARG A 219 -1.90 5.67 -24.97
CA ARG A 219 -2.05 4.81 -26.16
C ARG A 219 -1.00 3.69 -26.19
N LEU A 220 0.25 3.99 -25.82
CA LEU A 220 1.31 2.98 -25.64
C LEU A 220 0.93 2.02 -24.50
N TRP A 221 0.45 2.53 -23.36
CA TRP A 221 -0.04 1.74 -22.22
C TRP A 221 -1.05 0.69 -22.68
N ARG A 222 -2.10 1.13 -23.35
CA ARG A 222 -3.18 0.25 -23.84
C ARG A 222 -2.66 -0.81 -24.82
N LYS A 223 -1.73 -0.43 -25.71
CA LYS A 223 -1.10 -1.37 -26.65
C LYS A 223 -0.38 -2.49 -25.91
N VAL A 224 0.50 -2.14 -24.95
CA VAL A 224 1.32 -3.10 -24.22
C VAL A 224 0.47 -3.98 -23.29
N VAL A 225 -0.53 -3.42 -22.60
CA VAL A 225 -1.47 -4.19 -21.77
C VAL A 225 -2.21 -5.22 -22.61
N ASN A 226 -2.68 -4.86 -23.82
CA ASN A 226 -3.32 -5.82 -24.75
C ASN A 226 -2.36 -6.93 -25.24
N GLU A 227 -1.07 -6.64 -25.33
CA GLU A 227 -0.06 -7.66 -25.65
C GLU A 227 0.11 -8.66 -24.51
N VAL A 228 0.27 -8.16 -23.27
CA VAL A 228 0.41 -8.99 -22.07
C VAL A 228 -0.84 -9.83 -21.82
N ALA A 229 -2.04 -9.29 -22.03
CA ALA A 229 -3.30 -10.00 -21.84
C ALA A 229 -3.40 -11.32 -22.63
N LYS A 230 -2.68 -11.44 -23.76
CA LYS A 230 -2.66 -12.69 -24.56
C LYS A 230 -2.07 -13.88 -23.81
N ASP A 231 -1.19 -13.61 -22.83
CA ASP A 231 -0.57 -14.63 -21.99
C ASP A 231 -1.48 -15.05 -20.81
N TYR A 232 -2.59 -14.32 -20.59
CA TYR A 232 -3.55 -14.54 -19.51
C TYR A 232 -5.00 -14.69 -20.03
N PRO A 233 -5.29 -15.68 -20.89
CA PRO A 233 -6.59 -15.80 -21.57
C PRO A 233 -7.78 -16.05 -20.64
N GLU A 234 -7.53 -16.39 -19.37
CA GLU A 234 -8.57 -16.58 -18.36
C GLU A 234 -8.99 -15.26 -17.68
N VAL A 235 -8.26 -14.17 -17.91
CA VAL A 235 -8.52 -12.86 -17.28
C VAL A 235 -9.31 -11.99 -18.24
N ASP A 236 -10.46 -11.50 -17.77
CA ASP A 236 -11.28 -10.53 -18.49
C ASP A 236 -10.61 -9.15 -18.42
N LEU A 237 -10.23 -8.61 -19.58
CA LEU A 237 -9.59 -7.30 -19.72
C LEU A 237 -10.59 -6.27 -20.24
N GLU A 238 -10.82 -5.23 -19.44
CA GLU A 238 -11.57 -4.04 -19.84
C GLU A 238 -10.67 -2.80 -19.83
N HIS A 239 -10.83 -1.90 -20.80
CA HIS A 239 -10.18 -0.60 -20.79
C HIS A 239 -11.15 0.51 -20.41
N MET A 240 -10.74 1.35 -19.46
CA MET A 240 -11.55 2.47 -19.00
C MET A 240 -10.74 3.78 -19.00
N LEU A 241 -11.36 4.90 -19.39
CA LEU A 241 -10.73 6.21 -19.22
C LEU A 241 -10.74 6.60 -17.74
N VAL A 242 -9.68 7.26 -17.27
CA VAL A 242 -9.48 7.58 -15.85
C VAL A 242 -10.60 8.40 -15.25
N ASP A 243 -11.14 9.38 -15.99
CA ASP A 243 -12.29 10.19 -15.58
C ASP A 243 -13.56 9.35 -15.42
N ASN A 244 -13.79 8.37 -16.30
CA ASN A 244 -14.89 7.42 -16.12
C ASN A 244 -14.64 6.48 -14.94
N CYS A 245 -13.40 6.02 -14.73
CA CYS A 245 -13.07 5.16 -13.60
C CYS A 245 -13.36 5.85 -12.25
N ALA A 246 -12.98 7.12 -12.10
CA ALA A 246 -13.30 7.91 -10.92
C ALA A 246 -14.82 7.99 -10.67
N MET A 247 -15.61 8.26 -11.73
CA MET A 247 -17.08 8.25 -11.60
C MET A 247 -17.63 6.86 -11.22
N GLN A 248 -17.08 5.81 -11.77
CA GLN A 248 -17.54 4.43 -11.53
C GLN A 248 -17.15 3.90 -10.13
N LEU A 249 -16.04 4.34 -9.56
CA LEU A 249 -15.66 4.02 -8.16
C LEU A 249 -16.74 4.50 -7.18
N VAL A 250 -17.33 5.65 -7.41
CA VAL A 250 -18.42 6.19 -6.57
C VAL A 250 -19.78 5.58 -6.93
N ARG A 251 -20.00 5.22 -8.22
CA ARG A 251 -21.31 4.75 -8.71
C ARG A 251 -21.53 3.26 -8.51
N ASP A 252 -20.51 2.44 -8.75
CA ASP A 252 -20.56 0.98 -8.63
C ASP A 252 -19.15 0.40 -8.41
N PRO A 253 -18.57 0.54 -7.20
CA PRO A 253 -17.23 0.01 -6.90
C PRO A 253 -17.14 -1.52 -7.02
N LYS A 254 -18.25 -2.24 -6.94
CA LYS A 254 -18.32 -3.71 -7.01
C LYS A 254 -17.93 -4.27 -8.36
N GLN A 255 -18.00 -3.47 -9.43
CA GLN A 255 -17.62 -3.90 -10.78
C GLN A 255 -16.13 -4.15 -10.93
N PHE A 256 -15.29 -3.57 -10.05
CA PHE A 256 -13.84 -3.65 -10.12
C PHE A 256 -13.30 -4.86 -9.33
N ASP A 257 -12.30 -5.52 -9.89
CA ASP A 257 -11.45 -6.50 -9.19
C ASP A 257 -10.02 -5.98 -9.08
N VAL A 258 -9.31 -5.85 -10.22
CA VAL A 258 -7.99 -5.24 -10.28
C VAL A 258 -8.05 -4.03 -11.20
N ILE A 259 -7.78 -2.84 -10.66
CA ILE A 259 -7.58 -1.60 -11.43
C ILE A 259 -6.08 -1.49 -11.71
N LEU A 260 -5.69 -1.61 -12.98
CA LEU A 260 -4.30 -1.50 -13.43
C LEU A 260 -4.07 -0.14 -14.07
N THR A 261 -3.12 0.66 -13.54
CA THR A 261 -2.96 2.04 -14.03
C THR A 261 -1.55 2.60 -13.79
N GLU A 262 -1.27 3.72 -14.44
CA GLU A 262 -0.02 4.48 -14.32
C GLU A 262 0.08 5.21 -12.97
N ASN A 263 1.23 5.82 -12.70
CA ASN A 263 1.62 6.36 -11.40
C ASN A 263 0.64 7.40 -10.85
N MET A 264 0.42 8.51 -11.57
CA MET A 264 -0.42 9.61 -11.08
C MET A 264 -1.90 9.22 -10.99
N PHE A 265 -2.42 8.51 -11.98
CA PHE A 265 -3.82 8.05 -11.95
C PHE A 265 -4.03 7.04 -10.82
N GLY A 266 -3.06 6.15 -10.61
CA GLY A 266 -3.10 5.17 -9.53
C GLY A 266 -3.07 5.80 -8.14
N ASP A 267 -2.34 6.89 -7.98
CA ASP A 267 -2.32 7.68 -6.74
C ASP A 267 -3.71 8.23 -6.42
N ILE A 268 -4.29 8.95 -7.37
CA ILE A 268 -5.60 9.60 -7.19
C ILE A 268 -6.72 8.57 -6.98
N LEU A 269 -6.79 7.55 -7.85
CA LEU A 269 -7.85 6.55 -7.78
C LEU A 269 -7.78 5.66 -6.53
N SER A 270 -6.58 5.38 -6.02
CA SER A 270 -6.45 4.60 -4.80
C SER A 270 -6.87 5.38 -3.56
N ASP A 271 -6.60 6.68 -3.52
CA ASP A 271 -7.06 7.55 -2.43
C ASP A 271 -8.59 7.74 -2.48
N GLU A 272 -9.17 7.86 -3.68
CA GLU A 272 -10.63 7.83 -3.86
C GLU A 272 -11.23 6.50 -3.39
N ALA A 273 -10.64 5.37 -3.80
CA ALA A 273 -11.07 4.04 -3.35
C ALA A 273 -10.99 3.87 -1.83
N SER A 274 -9.98 4.48 -1.17
CA SER A 274 -9.86 4.46 0.28
C SER A 274 -11.01 5.17 0.98
N MET A 275 -11.39 6.34 0.49
CA MET A 275 -12.51 7.10 1.05
C MET A 275 -13.84 6.40 0.87
N VAL A 276 -13.98 5.63 -0.21
CA VAL A 276 -15.17 4.78 -0.45
C VAL A 276 -15.26 3.61 0.54
N THR A 277 -14.14 3.17 1.14
CA THR A 277 -14.15 2.18 2.23
C THR A 277 -14.44 2.75 3.62
N GLY A 278 -14.55 4.07 3.74
CA GLY A 278 -14.90 4.78 4.97
C GLY A 278 -13.74 5.44 5.70
N SER A 279 -12.49 4.97 5.56
CA SER A 279 -11.32 5.62 6.14
C SER A 279 -10.01 5.22 5.47
N ILE A 280 -9.16 6.21 5.24
CA ILE A 280 -7.78 6.00 4.78
C ILE A 280 -6.93 5.24 5.82
N GLY A 281 -7.31 5.28 7.10
CA GLY A 281 -6.68 4.53 8.19
C GLY A 281 -6.85 3.00 8.09
N MET A 282 -7.67 2.53 7.15
CA MET A 282 -7.88 1.11 6.84
C MET A 282 -7.06 0.62 5.64
N LEU A 283 -6.42 1.53 4.90
CA LEU A 283 -5.81 1.21 3.62
C LEU A 283 -4.33 0.83 3.74
N SER A 284 -4.05 -0.46 3.66
CA SER A 284 -2.69 -1.02 3.56
C SER A 284 -2.12 -0.86 2.16
N SER A 285 -0.80 -0.93 2.04
CA SER A 285 -0.09 -0.82 0.76
C SER A 285 1.17 -1.67 0.75
N ALA A 286 1.48 -2.23 -0.42
CA ALA A 286 2.74 -2.91 -0.70
C ALA A 286 3.37 -2.34 -1.97
N SER A 287 4.64 -1.95 -1.87
CA SER A 287 5.47 -1.56 -3.01
C SER A 287 6.46 -2.68 -3.32
N LEU A 288 6.30 -3.34 -4.46
CA LEU A 288 6.95 -4.59 -4.81
C LEU A 288 7.90 -4.41 -5.99
N LYS A 289 8.96 -5.25 -6.04
CA LYS A 289 9.81 -5.46 -7.21
C LYS A 289 9.70 -6.89 -7.72
N GLU A 290 10.53 -7.28 -8.67
CA GLU A 290 10.68 -8.69 -9.03
C GLU A 290 11.21 -9.51 -7.85
N GLY A 291 10.68 -10.72 -7.67
CA GLY A 291 11.00 -11.59 -6.53
C GLY A 291 10.10 -11.31 -5.32
N SER A 292 10.63 -11.54 -4.12
CA SER A 292 9.89 -11.50 -2.85
C SER A 292 10.08 -10.20 -2.05
N PHE A 293 11.06 -9.37 -2.38
CA PHE A 293 11.31 -8.14 -1.63
C PHE A 293 10.20 -7.11 -1.84
N GLY A 294 9.74 -6.49 -0.75
CA GLY A 294 8.76 -5.41 -0.76
C GLY A 294 8.98 -4.38 0.35
N LEU A 295 8.43 -3.19 0.13
CA LEU A 295 8.23 -2.14 1.11
C LEU A 295 6.73 -2.07 1.43
N TYR A 296 6.39 -2.12 2.71
CA TYR A 296 5.02 -2.20 3.21
C TYR A 296 4.73 -0.98 4.09
N GLU A 297 3.71 -0.23 3.74
CA GLU A 297 3.40 1.06 4.36
C GLU A 297 1.89 1.32 4.35
N PRO A 298 1.33 2.09 5.30
CA PRO A 298 -0.05 2.58 5.17
C PRO A 298 -0.12 3.59 4.02
N SER A 299 -1.29 3.72 3.40
CA SER A 299 -1.47 4.69 2.29
C SER A 299 -1.68 6.13 2.76
N HIS A 300 -1.98 6.33 4.06
CA HIS A 300 -2.18 7.67 4.63
C HIS A 300 -0.86 8.41 4.92
N GLY A 301 -0.95 9.74 5.08
CA GLY A 301 0.17 10.60 5.46
C GLY A 301 0.52 10.56 6.95
N SER A 302 1.39 11.48 7.35
CA SER A 302 1.97 11.56 8.70
C SER A 302 1.08 12.20 9.76
N ALA A 303 -0.03 12.83 9.38
CA ALA A 303 -1.03 13.46 10.26
C ALA A 303 -0.39 14.14 11.53
N PRO A 304 0.48 15.14 11.33
CA PRO A 304 1.25 15.73 12.43
C PRO A 304 0.38 16.39 13.51
N ASP A 305 -0.84 16.76 13.17
CA ASP A 305 -1.83 17.36 14.07
C ASP A 305 -2.34 16.40 15.16
N ILE A 306 -2.32 15.10 14.92
CA ILE A 306 -2.73 14.07 15.90
C ILE A 306 -1.55 13.24 16.44
N ALA A 307 -0.33 13.47 15.99
CA ALA A 307 0.85 12.75 16.42
C ALA A 307 1.06 12.81 17.94
N GLY A 308 1.32 11.65 18.57
CA GLY A 308 1.54 11.52 20.02
C GLY A 308 0.28 11.70 20.89
N LYS A 309 -0.92 11.72 20.29
CA LYS A 309 -2.18 11.86 21.01
C LYS A 309 -2.95 10.55 21.22
N ASP A 310 -2.39 9.42 20.78
CA ASP A 310 -3.05 8.10 20.84
C ASP A 310 -4.42 8.08 20.12
N LEU A 311 -4.49 8.76 18.96
CA LEU A 311 -5.70 8.89 18.14
C LEU A 311 -5.60 8.19 16.79
N ALA A 312 -4.37 7.96 16.29
CA ALA A 312 -4.12 7.37 14.98
C ALA A 312 -4.67 5.93 14.90
N ASN A 313 -5.25 5.58 13.76
CA ASN A 313 -5.67 4.22 13.47
C ASN A 313 -4.46 3.39 13.01
N PRO A 314 -4.01 2.34 13.74
CA PRO A 314 -2.86 1.54 13.37
C PRO A 314 -3.19 0.41 12.37
N ILE A 315 -4.47 0.20 12.04
CA ILE A 315 -4.94 -0.97 11.28
C ILE A 315 -4.30 -1.02 9.89
N ALA A 316 -4.19 0.10 9.17
CA ALA A 316 -3.55 0.13 7.85
C ALA A 316 -2.09 -0.38 7.90
N THR A 317 -1.33 0.01 8.92
CA THR A 317 0.06 -0.43 9.11
C THR A 317 0.14 -1.91 9.52
N ILE A 318 -0.77 -2.37 10.39
CA ILE A 318 -0.89 -3.78 10.79
C ILE A 318 -1.25 -4.66 9.57
N LEU A 319 -2.20 -4.22 8.74
CA LEU A 319 -2.56 -4.92 7.50
C LEU A 319 -1.41 -4.87 6.46
N SER A 320 -0.62 -3.78 6.43
CA SER A 320 0.60 -3.74 5.62
C SER A 320 1.64 -4.76 6.10
N ALA A 321 1.77 -4.97 7.41
CA ALA A 321 2.60 -6.04 7.96
C ALA A 321 2.04 -7.44 7.59
N ALA A 322 0.72 -7.65 7.56
CA ALA A 322 0.12 -8.88 7.05
C ALA A 322 0.45 -9.11 5.56
N MET A 323 0.42 -8.05 4.74
CA MET A 323 0.87 -8.13 3.34
C MET A 323 2.34 -8.52 3.25
N MET A 324 3.23 -8.02 4.14
CA MET A 324 4.64 -8.41 4.21
C MET A 324 4.79 -9.90 4.50
N LEU A 325 4.05 -10.43 5.48
CA LEU A 325 4.03 -11.86 5.79
C LEU A 325 3.65 -12.69 4.56
N ARG A 326 2.60 -12.28 3.83
CA ARG A 326 2.08 -12.99 2.66
C ARG A 326 2.99 -12.90 1.44
N TYR A 327 3.42 -11.70 1.06
CA TYR A 327 4.08 -11.46 -0.24
C TYR A 327 5.60 -11.57 -0.19
N SER A 328 6.25 -11.17 0.93
CA SER A 328 7.70 -11.31 1.06
C SER A 328 8.12 -12.64 1.69
N PHE A 329 7.38 -13.13 2.68
CA PHE A 329 7.80 -14.28 3.47
C PHE A 329 7.04 -15.58 3.13
N ASN A 330 5.98 -15.51 2.29
CA ASN A 330 5.09 -16.64 1.96
C ASN A 330 4.48 -17.31 3.21
N LEU A 331 4.14 -16.50 4.20
CA LEU A 331 3.50 -16.87 5.46
C LEU A 331 2.00 -16.56 5.39
N ASP A 332 1.27 -17.29 4.55
CA ASP A 332 -0.16 -17.04 4.30
C ASP A 332 -1.02 -17.27 5.54
N GLN A 333 -0.72 -18.30 6.34
CA GLN A 333 -1.46 -18.63 7.55
C GLN A 333 -1.32 -17.55 8.63
N GLU A 334 -0.12 -16.99 8.76
CA GLU A 334 0.21 -15.91 9.68
C GLU A 334 -0.47 -14.60 9.24
N ALA A 335 -0.45 -14.31 7.95
CA ALA A 335 -1.16 -13.16 7.37
C ALA A 335 -2.67 -13.27 7.60
N ASP A 336 -3.27 -14.44 7.33
CA ASP A 336 -4.69 -14.70 7.58
C ASP A 336 -5.05 -14.51 9.05
N ALA A 337 -4.17 -14.92 9.98
CA ALA A 337 -4.41 -14.75 11.42
C ALA A 337 -4.45 -13.27 11.82
N VAL A 338 -3.59 -12.42 11.25
CA VAL A 338 -3.60 -10.97 11.49
C VAL A 338 -4.86 -10.34 10.91
N GLU A 339 -5.22 -10.66 9.67
CA GLU A 339 -6.42 -10.14 9.00
C GLU A 339 -7.70 -10.55 9.75
N GLN A 340 -7.79 -11.80 10.23
CA GLN A 340 -8.91 -12.29 11.05
C GLN A 340 -8.96 -11.63 12.43
N ALA A 341 -7.81 -11.32 13.04
CA ALA A 341 -7.77 -10.60 14.30
C ALA A 341 -8.31 -9.18 14.16
N VAL A 342 -7.96 -8.47 13.06
CA VAL A 342 -8.53 -7.15 12.75
C VAL A 342 -10.04 -7.24 12.55
N ASP A 343 -10.52 -8.18 11.74
CA ASP A 343 -11.94 -8.42 11.50
C ASP A 343 -12.70 -8.69 12.82
N GLN A 344 -12.13 -9.52 13.72
CA GLN A 344 -12.74 -9.84 14.98
C GLN A 344 -12.81 -8.62 15.93
N VAL A 345 -11.80 -7.76 15.97
CA VAL A 345 -11.83 -6.51 16.78
C VAL A 345 -12.94 -5.59 16.29
N LEU A 346 -13.12 -5.48 14.97
CA LEU A 346 -14.21 -4.70 14.40
C LEU A 346 -15.59 -5.30 14.73
N LYS A 347 -15.74 -6.63 14.67
CA LYS A 347 -16.97 -7.36 15.07
C LYS A 347 -17.29 -7.20 16.55
N ASP A 348 -16.27 -7.14 17.41
CA ASP A 348 -16.44 -6.92 18.83
C ASP A 348 -16.84 -5.46 19.18
N GLY A 349 -16.91 -4.57 18.19
CA GLY A 349 -17.41 -3.22 18.32
C GLY A 349 -16.38 -2.15 18.68
N TYR A 350 -15.09 -2.46 18.65
CA TYR A 350 -14.03 -1.47 18.91
C TYR A 350 -13.70 -0.63 17.67
N ARG A 351 -13.51 0.67 17.87
CA ARG A 351 -13.24 1.65 16.79
C ARG A 351 -12.21 2.69 17.22
N THR A 352 -11.36 3.10 16.28
CA THR A 352 -10.64 4.36 16.40
C THR A 352 -11.54 5.53 15.97
N VAL A 353 -11.13 6.75 16.27
CA VAL A 353 -11.97 7.95 16.08
C VAL A 353 -12.40 8.17 14.61
N ASP A 354 -11.57 7.77 13.65
CA ASP A 354 -11.78 7.92 12.19
C ASP A 354 -12.84 6.98 11.61
N ILE A 355 -13.06 5.83 12.28
CA ILE A 355 -14.04 4.80 11.87
C ILE A 355 -15.17 4.64 12.91
N MET A 356 -15.36 5.65 13.77
CA MET A 356 -16.34 5.58 14.86
C MET A 356 -17.77 5.60 14.32
N SER A 357 -18.63 4.77 14.89
CA SER A 357 -20.07 4.75 14.62
C SER A 357 -20.89 4.59 15.91
N GLU A 358 -22.20 4.82 15.84
CA GLU A 358 -23.09 4.79 17.01
C GLU A 358 -23.12 3.40 17.67
N GLY A 359 -23.01 3.36 18.98
CA GLY A 359 -23.04 2.11 19.75
C GLY A 359 -21.70 1.37 19.86
N MET A 360 -20.64 1.87 19.22
CA MET A 360 -19.31 1.27 19.27
C MET A 360 -18.46 1.86 20.40
N GLU A 361 -17.42 1.13 20.82
CA GLU A 361 -16.45 1.56 21.82
C GLU A 361 -15.24 2.21 21.17
N GLN A 362 -15.02 3.49 21.49
CA GLN A 362 -13.84 4.20 20.98
C GLN A 362 -12.60 3.83 21.76
N VAL A 363 -11.51 3.50 21.04
CA VAL A 363 -10.20 3.17 21.57
C VAL A 363 -9.11 3.99 20.89
N GLY A 364 -7.97 4.17 21.58
CA GLY A 364 -6.77 4.81 21.02
C GLY A 364 -5.92 3.84 20.21
N THR A 365 -4.83 4.38 19.63
CA THR A 365 -3.85 3.65 18.82
C THR A 365 -3.29 2.43 19.53
N CYS A 366 -2.77 2.63 20.76
CA CYS A 366 -2.17 1.56 21.55
C CYS A 366 -3.19 0.46 21.90
N ARG A 367 -4.39 0.85 22.36
CA ARG A 367 -5.42 -0.15 22.73
C ARG A 367 -5.92 -0.93 21.52
N MET A 368 -6.05 -0.32 20.36
CA MET A 368 -6.40 -1.01 19.12
C MET A 368 -5.36 -2.08 18.77
N GLY A 369 -4.06 -1.74 18.84
CA GLY A 369 -2.98 -2.71 18.63
C GLY A 369 -2.97 -3.85 19.64
N ASP A 370 -3.22 -3.57 20.93
CA ASP A 370 -3.35 -4.60 21.97
C ASP A 370 -4.50 -5.56 21.68
N LEU A 371 -5.68 -5.03 21.34
CA LEU A 371 -6.87 -5.82 21.02
C LEU A 371 -6.66 -6.76 19.84
N ILE A 372 -5.94 -6.30 18.80
CA ILE A 372 -5.57 -7.14 17.65
C ILE A 372 -4.58 -8.22 18.09
N THR A 373 -3.54 -7.85 18.84
CA THR A 373 -2.51 -8.76 19.35
C THR A 373 -3.10 -9.88 20.23
N GLU A 374 -4.07 -9.54 21.08
CA GLU A 374 -4.78 -10.48 21.97
C GLU A 374 -5.57 -11.55 21.18
N ARG A 375 -5.93 -11.30 19.92
CA ARG A 375 -6.75 -12.19 19.06
C ARG A 375 -5.92 -13.03 18.05
N ILE A 376 -4.64 -12.77 17.95
CA ILE A 376 -3.68 -13.62 17.24
C ILE A 376 -3.28 -14.80 18.12
#